data_4b4c885c4042c95f8b649d6ff742a144
#
_entry.id   4b4c885c4042c95f8b649d6ff742a144
#
_cell.length_a   1.000
_cell.length_b   1.000
_cell.length_c   1.000
_cell.angle_alpha   90.00
_cell.angle_beta   90.00
_cell.angle_gamma   90.00
#
_symmetry.space_group_name_H-M   'P 1'
#
loop_
_entity.id
_entity.type
_entity.pdbx_description
1 polymer ?
#
loop_
_entity_poly.entity_id
_entity_poly.type
_entity_poly.pdbx_seq_one_letter_code
_entity_poly.pdbx_strand_id
1 'polypeptide(L)'
;MDIIGRNRNFGLTLFFAISVFFLTYVLVFAVYQAYREREYKKELAGVRVTIIDTDGVVLMDTEKDPHTMPNHLQRHEVQQALHEGYGFDISRTSETDGERYFYSATYFPESGQIIRSAIPYPGEKADAPITNKGYIALSVIIFLLLSAMLFFYTRRVGRHVDSTIEDYRQQVRTAEEEKMRIKHALTQNTAHELKTPLASINGYLETLAAHPDLSLEQRQQFLGKCMSQAQRMTALLSDMSTLTRLDNMQTALTEKQAVDMVEIARQAIEDVRPMLDQKQIAIALDMPPKLPMQGDYNLLYTVYRNILDNSILYSGCTKISVTGNTQYEFAITDDGTGIDEKHLPHLFERFYRVDKGRSRDMGGTGLGLAIVKNALSLHGGICSAELTKPHGLTIRFFIPQIAVVK
;
A
#
# COMPACT_ATOMS: atom_id res chain seq x y z
N MET A 1 1.33 -23.86 -3.33
CA MET A 1 1.34 -22.87 -2.25
C MET A 1 -0.05 -22.55 -1.67
N ASP A 2 -1.13 -23.12 -2.23
CA ASP A 2 -2.53 -22.81 -1.85
C ASP A 2 -3.11 -23.58 -0.64
N ILE A 3 -2.53 -24.70 -0.23
CA ILE A 3 -3.06 -25.52 0.88
C ILE A 3 -2.75 -24.89 2.25
N ILE A 4 -1.62 -24.18 2.38
CA ILE A 4 -1.19 -23.55 3.64
C ILE A 4 -2.00 -22.28 3.96
N GLY A 5 -2.37 -21.50 2.96
CA GLY A 5 -3.21 -20.31 3.12
C GLY A 5 -4.65 -20.65 3.52
N ARG A 6 -5.19 -21.71 2.95
CA ARG A 6 -6.55 -22.20 3.20
C ARG A 6 -6.72 -22.77 4.62
N ASN A 7 -5.69 -23.45 5.14
CA ASN A 7 -5.69 -23.96 6.52
C ASN A 7 -5.52 -22.84 7.57
N ARG A 8 -4.75 -21.79 7.27
CA ARG A 8 -4.55 -20.67 8.20
C ARG A 8 -5.81 -19.83 8.38
N ASN A 9 -6.58 -19.60 7.32
CA ASN A 9 -7.85 -18.88 7.39
C ASN A 9 -8.93 -19.69 8.10
N PHE A 10 -8.96 -21.03 7.93
CA PHE A 10 -9.87 -21.91 8.64
C PHE A 10 -9.56 -21.92 10.14
N GLY A 11 -8.29 -22.01 10.54
CA GLY A 11 -7.88 -21.97 11.96
C GLY A 11 -8.24 -20.64 12.63
N LEU A 12 -8.04 -19.51 11.94
CA LEU A 12 -8.42 -18.18 12.45
C LEU A 12 -9.95 -18.06 12.63
N THR A 13 -10.73 -18.53 11.66
CA THR A 13 -12.19 -18.49 11.71
C THR A 13 -12.72 -19.36 12.84
N LEU A 14 -12.14 -20.55 13.04
CA LEU A 14 -12.49 -21.46 14.14
C LEU A 14 -12.13 -20.84 15.51
N PHE A 15 -10.96 -20.23 15.64
CA PHE A 15 -10.53 -19.54 16.86
C PHE A 15 -11.47 -18.38 17.22
N PHE A 16 -11.83 -17.53 16.25
CA PHE A 16 -12.81 -16.47 16.47
C PHE A 16 -14.19 -16.99 16.84
N ALA A 17 -14.68 -18.05 16.20
CA ALA A 17 -15.96 -18.67 16.53
C ALA A 17 -15.97 -19.21 17.97
N ILE A 18 -14.90 -19.89 18.39
CA ILE A 18 -14.75 -20.39 19.77
C ILE A 18 -14.69 -19.23 20.77
N SER A 19 -13.96 -18.16 20.46
CA SER A 19 -13.85 -16.97 21.32
C SER A 19 -15.18 -16.25 21.49
N VAL A 20 -15.94 -16.09 20.42
CA VAL A 20 -17.30 -15.51 20.46
C VAL A 20 -18.24 -16.38 21.27
N PHE A 21 -18.18 -17.71 21.12
CA PHE A 21 -18.97 -18.65 21.93
C PHE A 21 -18.65 -18.50 23.42
N PHE A 22 -17.38 -18.50 23.76
CA PHE A 22 -16.94 -18.35 25.16
C PHE A 22 -17.40 -17.01 25.77
N LEU A 23 -17.24 -15.93 25.02
CA LEU A 23 -17.67 -14.60 25.45
C LEU A 23 -19.20 -14.53 25.65
N THR A 24 -19.96 -15.11 24.73
CA THR A 24 -21.42 -15.17 24.82
C THR A 24 -21.86 -16.02 26.02
N TYR A 25 -21.21 -17.15 26.25
CA TYR A 25 -21.47 -18.01 27.40
C TYR A 25 -21.18 -17.26 28.72
N VAL A 26 -20.05 -16.58 28.83
CA VAL A 26 -19.66 -15.79 30.00
C VAL A 26 -20.66 -14.65 30.25
N LEU A 27 -21.10 -13.97 29.20
CA LEU A 27 -22.08 -12.87 29.30
C LEU A 27 -23.44 -13.39 29.79
N VAL A 28 -23.93 -14.47 29.18
CA VAL A 28 -25.22 -15.10 29.58
C VAL A 28 -25.14 -15.59 31.00
N PHE A 29 -24.03 -16.22 31.41
CA PHE A 29 -23.80 -16.67 32.77
C PHE A 29 -23.74 -15.49 33.76
N ALA A 30 -23.07 -14.41 33.43
CA ALA A 30 -23.01 -13.21 34.27
C ALA A 30 -24.39 -12.55 34.46
N VAL A 31 -25.16 -12.43 33.36
CA VAL A 31 -26.53 -11.92 33.44
C VAL A 31 -27.43 -12.81 34.31
N TYR A 32 -27.28 -14.14 34.17
CA TYR A 32 -28.01 -15.12 35.00
C TYR A 32 -27.62 -15.01 36.48
N GLN A 33 -26.35 -14.87 36.81
CA GLN A 33 -25.87 -14.65 38.17
C GLN A 33 -26.41 -13.35 38.77
N ALA A 34 -26.41 -12.26 38.00
CA ALA A 34 -26.94 -10.95 38.43
C ALA A 34 -28.46 -11.02 38.67
N TYR A 35 -29.19 -11.79 37.85
CA TYR A 35 -30.63 -12.04 38.05
C TYR A 35 -30.89 -12.85 39.33
N ARG A 36 -30.16 -13.94 39.56
CA ARG A 36 -30.22 -14.72 40.79
C ARG A 36 -29.92 -13.90 42.04
N GLU A 37 -28.89 -13.07 41.98
CA GLU A 37 -28.51 -12.21 43.11
C GLU A 37 -29.59 -11.18 43.44
N ARG A 38 -30.31 -10.68 42.45
CA ARG A 38 -31.47 -9.78 42.64
C ARG A 38 -32.67 -10.54 43.28
N GLU A 39 -32.98 -11.73 42.85
CA GLU A 39 -34.02 -12.56 43.49
C GLU A 39 -33.64 -12.90 44.91
N TYR A 40 -32.41 -13.36 45.18
CA TYR A 40 -31.91 -13.62 46.51
C TYR A 40 -32.00 -12.41 47.45
N LYS A 41 -31.66 -11.21 46.96
CA LYS A 41 -31.80 -9.96 47.73
C LYS A 41 -33.27 -9.60 48.01
N LYS A 42 -34.21 -9.97 47.17
CA LYS A 42 -35.65 -9.79 47.42
C LYS A 42 -36.15 -10.75 48.47
N GLU A 43 -35.68 -12.00 48.48
CA GLU A 43 -36.05 -13.00 49.50
C GLU A 43 -35.43 -12.67 50.86
N LEU A 44 -34.20 -12.13 50.91
CA LEU A 44 -33.52 -11.70 52.15
C LEU A 44 -34.13 -10.41 52.77
N ALA A 45 -34.90 -9.63 52.02
CA ALA A 45 -35.60 -8.44 52.55
C ALA A 45 -36.74 -8.77 53.49
N GLY A 46 -37.08 -10.05 53.70
CA GLY A 46 -38.13 -10.56 54.57
C GLY A 46 -37.63 -11.33 55.77
N VAL A 47 -36.47 -10.97 56.37
CA VAL A 47 -36.00 -11.59 57.59
C VAL A 47 -36.88 -11.14 58.75
N ARG A 48 -37.70 -12.06 59.26
CA ARG A 48 -38.47 -11.82 60.45
C ARG A 48 -37.57 -11.93 61.70
N VAL A 49 -37.60 -10.92 62.55
CA VAL A 49 -36.84 -10.90 63.81
C VAL A 49 -37.82 -10.90 64.99
N THR A 50 -37.57 -11.79 65.93
CA THR A 50 -38.33 -11.90 67.19
C THR A 50 -37.37 -11.74 68.36
N ILE A 51 -37.68 -10.88 69.34
CA ILE A 51 -36.96 -10.73 70.58
C ILE A 51 -37.76 -11.43 71.69
N ILE A 52 -37.09 -12.28 72.41
CA ILE A 52 -37.70 -13.19 73.41
C ILE A 52 -36.93 -13.02 74.73
N ASP A 53 -37.61 -13.07 75.87
CA ASP A 53 -36.93 -13.10 77.19
C ASP A 53 -36.50 -14.56 77.57
N THR A 54 -35.82 -14.68 78.68
CA THR A 54 -35.34 -15.98 79.18
C THR A 54 -36.46 -16.92 79.57
N ASP A 55 -37.71 -16.46 79.83
CA ASP A 55 -38.87 -17.21 80.15
C ASP A 55 -39.67 -17.61 78.87
N GLY A 56 -39.17 -17.24 77.69
CA GLY A 56 -39.73 -17.58 76.40
C GLY A 56 -40.90 -16.67 75.97
N VAL A 57 -41.10 -15.56 76.65
CA VAL A 57 -42.14 -14.58 76.32
C VAL A 57 -41.57 -13.69 75.15
N VAL A 58 -42.38 -13.49 74.12
CA VAL A 58 -42.04 -12.64 73.00
C VAL A 58 -42.20 -11.19 73.42
N LEU A 59 -41.05 -10.42 73.36
CA LEU A 59 -41.05 -9.00 73.66
C LEU A 59 -41.29 -8.14 72.46
N MET A 60 -40.84 -8.59 71.30
CA MET A 60 -40.95 -7.87 70.03
C MET A 60 -40.94 -8.87 68.86
N ASP A 61 -41.70 -8.58 67.83
CA ASP A 61 -41.64 -9.30 66.56
C ASP A 61 -41.89 -8.32 65.40
N THR A 62 -41.16 -8.49 64.31
CA THR A 62 -41.18 -7.57 63.16
C THR A 62 -42.44 -7.72 62.30
N GLU A 63 -43.17 -8.84 62.39
CA GLU A 63 -44.32 -9.17 61.54
C GLU A 63 -45.62 -9.33 62.32
N LYS A 64 -45.55 -9.70 63.61
CA LYS A 64 -46.77 -10.01 64.41
C LYS A 64 -46.76 -9.30 65.74
N ASP A 65 -48.00 -9.12 66.28
CA ASP A 65 -48.19 -8.58 67.61
C ASP A 65 -47.66 -9.59 68.67
N PRO A 66 -46.64 -9.20 69.45
CA PRO A 66 -46.00 -10.01 70.47
C PRO A 66 -47.06 -10.61 71.48
N HIS A 67 -48.10 -9.83 71.79
CA HIS A 67 -49.12 -10.27 72.78
C HIS A 67 -50.02 -11.40 72.31
N THR A 68 -50.01 -11.68 70.99
CA THR A 68 -50.78 -12.75 70.36
C THR A 68 -49.96 -14.04 70.15
N MET A 69 -48.68 -13.98 70.46
CA MET A 69 -47.80 -15.08 70.18
C MET A 69 -47.72 -16.08 71.35
N PRO A 70 -47.62 -17.36 71.07
CA PRO A 70 -47.41 -18.39 72.10
C PRO A 70 -46.00 -18.23 72.67
N ASN A 71 -45.82 -18.79 73.90
CA ASN A 71 -44.48 -18.83 74.50
C ASN A 71 -43.51 -19.68 73.65
N HIS A 72 -42.32 -19.17 73.44
CA HIS A 72 -41.30 -19.73 72.53
C HIS A 72 -40.25 -20.57 73.27
N LEU A 73 -40.31 -20.71 74.62
CA LEU A 73 -39.28 -21.40 75.41
C LEU A 73 -39.04 -22.84 74.96
N GLN A 74 -40.06 -23.55 74.53
CA GLN A 74 -39.97 -24.95 74.09
C GLN A 74 -39.39 -25.13 72.67
N ARG A 75 -39.03 -24.10 72.05
CA ARG A 75 -38.53 -24.18 70.68
C ARG A 75 -37.03 -24.56 70.67
N HIS A 76 -36.68 -25.55 69.82
CA HIS A 76 -35.35 -26.16 69.82
C HIS A 76 -34.23 -25.13 69.66
N GLU A 77 -34.36 -24.18 68.75
CA GLU A 77 -33.38 -23.10 68.52
C GLU A 77 -33.26 -22.15 69.73
N VAL A 78 -34.32 -21.94 70.50
CA VAL A 78 -34.34 -21.07 71.69
C VAL A 78 -33.71 -21.79 72.85
N GLN A 79 -34.04 -23.08 73.08
CA GLN A 79 -33.41 -23.89 74.11
C GLN A 79 -31.91 -24.05 73.89
N GLN A 80 -31.53 -24.36 72.70
CA GLN A 80 -30.13 -24.45 72.33
C GLN A 80 -29.39 -23.13 72.60
N ALA A 81 -29.96 -21.98 72.19
CA ALA A 81 -29.38 -20.66 72.43
C ALA A 81 -29.17 -20.35 73.90
N LEU A 82 -30.13 -20.75 74.77
CA LEU A 82 -29.98 -20.58 76.24
C LEU A 82 -28.85 -21.43 76.82
N HIS A 83 -28.55 -22.61 76.28
CA HIS A 83 -27.53 -23.54 76.77
C HIS A 83 -26.17 -23.26 76.19
N GLU A 84 -26.10 -22.98 74.91
CA GLU A 84 -24.84 -22.88 74.13
C GLU A 84 -24.50 -21.46 73.67
N GLY A 85 -25.38 -20.46 73.93
CA GLY A 85 -25.25 -19.09 73.47
C GLY A 85 -25.86 -18.85 72.10
N TYR A 86 -25.99 -19.86 71.28
CA TYR A 86 -26.65 -19.79 69.97
C TYR A 86 -27.39 -21.12 69.65
N GLY A 87 -28.42 -21.06 68.83
CA GLY A 87 -29.17 -22.24 68.39
C GLY A 87 -29.76 -22.04 67.01
N PHE A 88 -30.06 -23.13 66.35
CA PHE A 88 -30.69 -23.09 65.01
C PHE A 88 -31.61 -24.28 64.74
N ASP A 89 -32.58 -24.10 63.86
CA ASP A 89 -33.42 -25.14 63.33
C ASP A 89 -33.58 -25.03 61.83
N ILE A 90 -33.12 -26.10 61.12
CA ILE A 90 -32.92 -26.11 59.68
C ILE A 90 -34.19 -26.48 58.94
N SER A 91 -35.22 -26.07 58.90
CA SER A 91 -36.39 -26.54 58.11
C SER A 91 -37.63 -26.91 58.94
N ARG A 92 -37.93 -26.05 59.80
CA ARG A 92 -39.15 -26.20 60.57
C ARG A 92 -40.32 -25.51 59.89
N THR A 93 -41.49 -26.23 59.85
CA THR A 93 -42.74 -25.65 59.40
C THR A 93 -43.29 -24.72 60.48
N SER A 94 -43.56 -23.48 60.11
CA SER A 94 -44.19 -22.50 61.00
C SER A 94 -45.61 -22.87 61.28
N GLU A 95 -45.98 -22.97 62.57
CA GLU A 95 -47.36 -23.24 63.00
C GLU A 95 -48.30 -22.09 62.65
N THR A 96 -47.78 -20.98 62.19
CA THR A 96 -48.53 -19.75 62.02
C THR A 96 -48.93 -19.48 60.56
N ASP A 97 -48.19 -19.94 59.60
CA ASP A 97 -48.47 -19.74 58.17
C ASP A 97 -48.27 -21.00 57.31
N GLY A 98 -47.80 -22.10 57.93
CA GLY A 98 -47.58 -23.36 57.21
C GLY A 98 -46.36 -23.42 56.31
N GLU A 99 -45.56 -22.34 56.23
CA GLU A 99 -44.36 -22.29 55.44
C GLU A 99 -43.13 -22.78 56.22
N ARG A 100 -42.12 -23.26 55.52
CA ARG A 100 -40.86 -23.70 56.14
C ARG A 100 -39.89 -22.54 56.26
N TYR A 101 -39.27 -22.43 57.44
CA TYR A 101 -38.26 -21.42 57.76
C TYR A 101 -37.01 -22.06 58.31
N PHE A 102 -35.90 -21.41 58.05
CA PHE A 102 -34.65 -21.55 58.79
C PHE A 102 -34.72 -20.61 59.96
N TYR A 103 -34.61 -21.11 61.17
CA TYR A 103 -34.60 -20.33 62.40
C TYR A 103 -33.19 -20.30 62.98
N SER A 104 -32.74 -19.11 63.41
CA SER A 104 -31.54 -18.93 64.18
C SER A 104 -31.84 -18.12 65.41
N ALA A 105 -31.30 -18.50 66.57
CA ALA A 105 -31.47 -17.80 67.83
C ALA A 105 -30.10 -17.54 68.47
N THR A 106 -29.90 -16.37 69.01
CA THR A 106 -28.67 -15.99 69.75
C THR A 106 -29.07 -15.40 71.10
N TYR A 107 -28.50 -15.94 72.17
CA TYR A 107 -28.71 -15.44 73.55
C TYR A 107 -27.67 -14.38 73.89
N PHE A 108 -28.16 -13.27 74.45
CA PHE A 108 -27.36 -12.14 74.91
C PHE A 108 -27.43 -12.03 76.45
N PRO A 109 -26.44 -12.57 77.19
CA PRO A 109 -26.46 -12.63 78.64
C PRO A 109 -26.56 -11.27 79.31
N GLU A 110 -25.97 -10.22 78.72
CA GLU A 110 -25.99 -8.88 79.28
C GLU A 110 -27.39 -8.24 79.36
N SER A 111 -28.24 -8.55 78.38
CA SER A 111 -29.60 -8.05 78.33
C SER A 111 -30.68 -9.02 78.77
N GLY A 112 -30.29 -10.28 78.97
CA GLY A 112 -31.22 -11.38 79.25
C GLY A 112 -32.22 -11.67 78.13
N GLN A 113 -31.82 -11.35 76.88
CA GLN A 113 -32.68 -11.46 75.72
C GLN A 113 -32.16 -12.46 74.69
N ILE A 114 -33.05 -13.10 73.98
CA ILE A 114 -32.77 -13.98 72.88
C ILE A 114 -33.30 -13.30 71.60
N ILE A 115 -32.39 -13.06 70.66
CA ILE A 115 -32.77 -12.55 69.33
C ILE A 115 -32.87 -13.75 68.40
N ARG A 116 -34.09 -13.96 67.87
CA ARG A 116 -34.39 -15.04 66.96
C ARG A 116 -34.68 -14.45 65.60
N SER A 117 -34.06 -14.98 64.54
CA SER A 117 -34.36 -14.65 63.14
C SER A 117 -35.04 -15.85 62.45
N ALA A 118 -35.93 -15.53 61.54
CA ALA A 118 -36.58 -16.52 60.69
C ALA A 118 -36.42 -16.10 59.23
N ILE A 119 -35.80 -16.97 58.46
CA ILE A 119 -35.64 -16.77 56.99
C ILE A 119 -36.46 -17.85 56.32
N PRO A 120 -37.35 -17.52 55.36
CA PRO A 120 -38.07 -18.51 54.59
C PRO A 120 -37.10 -19.57 54.05
N TYR A 121 -37.38 -20.86 54.32
CA TYR A 121 -36.59 -21.92 53.75
C TYR A 121 -36.89 -22.00 52.26
N PRO A 122 -35.90 -21.77 51.39
CA PRO A 122 -36.14 -21.87 49.95
C PRO A 122 -36.50 -23.34 49.66
N GLY A 123 -37.80 -23.62 49.45
CA GLY A 123 -38.28 -24.97 49.12
C GLY A 123 -37.58 -25.51 47.88
N GLU A 124 -37.88 -26.76 47.50
CA GLU A 124 -37.29 -27.47 46.35
C GLU A 124 -37.20 -26.70 45.02
N LYS A 125 -37.80 -25.50 44.94
CA LYS A 125 -37.65 -24.59 43.80
C LYS A 125 -36.28 -23.94 43.70
N ALA A 126 -35.48 -23.93 44.82
CA ALA A 126 -34.12 -23.36 44.79
C ALA A 126 -33.08 -24.31 44.16
N ASP A 127 -33.38 -25.58 44.07
CA ASP A 127 -32.53 -26.62 43.47
C ASP A 127 -32.95 -26.98 42.05
N ALA A 128 -33.82 -26.18 41.41
CA ALA A 128 -34.06 -26.36 39.99
C ALA A 128 -32.72 -26.20 39.25
N PRO A 129 -32.13 -27.30 38.71
CA PRO A 129 -30.88 -27.19 37.99
C PRO A 129 -31.05 -26.14 36.91
N ILE A 130 -29.96 -25.47 36.53
CA ILE A 130 -29.82 -24.41 35.51
C ILE A 130 -30.34 -24.92 34.16
N THR A 131 -31.51 -25.40 34.06
CA THR A 131 -32.16 -25.93 32.86
C THR A 131 -33.38 -25.10 32.53
N ASN A 132 -33.22 -23.79 32.51
CA ASN A 132 -34.17 -23.03 31.72
C ASN A 132 -33.84 -23.27 30.25
N LYS A 133 -34.38 -24.36 29.68
CA LYS A 133 -34.16 -24.83 28.29
C LYS A 133 -34.30 -23.70 27.30
N GLY A 134 -35.06 -22.64 27.63
CA GLY A 134 -35.21 -21.46 26.82
C GLY A 134 -33.93 -20.62 26.68
N TYR A 135 -33.18 -20.42 27.78
CA TYR A 135 -31.92 -19.65 27.71
C TYR A 135 -30.83 -20.39 26.97
N ILE A 136 -30.73 -21.71 27.15
CA ILE A 136 -29.79 -22.56 26.41
C ILE A 136 -30.13 -22.53 24.93
N ALA A 137 -31.39 -22.69 24.55
CA ALA A 137 -31.84 -22.65 23.18
C ALA A 137 -31.54 -21.27 22.53
N LEU A 138 -31.83 -20.17 23.24
CA LEU A 138 -31.54 -18.80 22.75
C LEU A 138 -30.04 -18.56 22.55
N SER A 139 -29.18 -18.98 23.49
CA SER A 139 -27.73 -18.85 23.38
C SER A 139 -27.18 -19.65 22.21
N VAL A 140 -27.69 -20.86 21.95
CA VAL A 140 -27.30 -21.66 20.77
C VAL A 140 -27.73 -20.99 19.47
N ILE A 141 -28.94 -20.44 19.41
CA ILE A 141 -29.42 -19.70 18.21
C ILE A 141 -28.54 -18.47 17.92
N ILE A 142 -28.26 -17.65 18.95
CA ILE A 142 -27.37 -16.48 18.80
C ILE A 142 -25.99 -16.91 18.34
N PHE A 143 -25.42 -17.98 18.92
CA PHE A 143 -24.13 -18.52 18.47
C PHE A 143 -24.13 -18.95 17.01
N LEU A 144 -25.17 -19.69 16.58
CA LEU A 144 -25.29 -20.11 15.17
C LEU A 144 -25.40 -18.92 14.20
N LEU A 145 -26.18 -17.90 14.58
CA LEU A 145 -26.32 -16.68 13.77
C LEU A 145 -25.01 -15.91 13.66
N LEU A 146 -24.30 -15.71 14.77
CA LEU A 146 -22.99 -15.03 14.78
C LEU A 146 -21.94 -15.82 13.99
N SER A 147 -21.93 -17.16 14.15
CA SER A 147 -21.01 -18.03 13.40
C SER A 147 -21.31 -18.01 11.90
N ALA A 148 -22.56 -18.01 11.50
CA ALA A 148 -22.97 -17.88 10.11
C ALA A 148 -22.58 -16.51 9.54
N MET A 149 -22.85 -15.43 10.27
CA MET A 149 -22.47 -14.06 9.88
C MET A 149 -20.95 -13.95 9.69
N LEU A 150 -20.16 -14.45 10.64
CA LEU A 150 -18.70 -14.46 10.57
C LEU A 150 -18.19 -15.28 9.40
N PHE A 151 -18.79 -16.46 9.15
CA PHE A 151 -18.46 -17.30 7.99
C PHE A 151 -18.72 -16.58 6.65
N PHE A 152 -19.87 -15.94 6.50
CA PHE A 152 -20.18 -15.18 5.30
C PHE A 152 -19.27 -13.95 5.12
N TYR A 153 -18.96 -13.26 6.23
CA TYR A 153 -18.05 -12.12 6.21
C TYR A 153 -16.64 -12.52 5.79
N THR A 154 -16.06 -13.54 6.42
CA THR A 154 -14.71 -14.04 6.09
C THR A 154 -14.62 -14.57 4.67
N ARG A 155 -15.68 -15.26 4.19
CA ARG A 155 -15.76 -15.73 2.81
C ARG A 155 -15.88 -14.57 1.80
N ARG A 156 -16.57 -13.48 2.16
CA ARG A 156 -16.70 -12.29 1.33
C ARG A 156 -15.37 -11.54 1.26
N VAL A 157 -14.72 -11.31 2.40
CA VAL A 157 -13.41 -10.65 2.47
C VAL A 157 -12.36 -11.48 1.75
N GLY A 158 -12.32 -12.80 1.96
CA GLY A 158 -11.39 -13.68 1.25
C GLY A 158 -11.51 -13.58 -0.27
N ARG A 159 -12.73 -13.60 -0.81
CA ARG A 159 -12.95 -13.45 -2.27
C ARG A 159 -12.50 -12.09 -2.81
N HIS A 160 -12.71 -11.03 -2.04
CA HIS A 160 -12.28 -9.68 -2.45
C HIS A 160 -10.76 -9.53 -2.43
N VAL A 161 -10.10 -10.09 -1.42
CA VAL A 161 -8.63 -10.11 -1.33
C VAL A 161 -8.03 -10.95 -2.45
N ASP A 162 -8.59 -12.14 -2.73
CA ASP A 162 -8.10 -13.01 -3.80
C ASP A 162 -8.24 -12.34 -5.17
N SER A 163 -9.35 -11.66 -5.46
CA SER A 163 -9.53 -10.92 -6.73
C SER A 163 -8.53 -9.77 -6.85
N THR A 164 -8.30 -9.01 -5.77
CA THR A 164 -7.35 -7.90 -5.78
C THR A 164 -5.91 -8.39 -5.99
N ILE A 165 -5.54 -9.51 -5.37
CA ILE A 165 -4.21 -10.13 -5.54
C ILE A 165 -4.03 -10.62 -6.99
N GLU A 166 -5.07 -11.22 -7.59
CA GLU A 166 -4.99 -11.69 -8.98
C GLU A 166 -4.87 -10.54 -9.97
N ASP A 167 -5.63 -9.44 -9.76
CA ASP A 167 -5.52 -8.22 -10.55
C ASP A 167 -4.11 -7.62 -10.48
N TYR A 168 -3.53 -7.55 -9.27
CA TYR A 168 -2.13 -7.11 -9.08
C TYR A 168 -1.13 -8.02 -9.78
N ARG A 169 -1.30 -9.32 -9.67
CA ARG A 169 -0.43 -10.30 -10.37
C ARG A 169 -0.52 -10.16 -11.88
N GLN A 170 -1.72 -9.93 -12.39
CA GLN A 170 -1.92 -9.73 -13.82
C GLN A 170 -1.28 -8.42 -14.29
N GLN A 171 -1.40 -7.32 -13.53
CA GLN A 171 -0.73 -6.06 -13.83
C GLN A 171 0.81 -6.20 -13.83
N VAL A 172 1.36 -6.92 -12.84
CA VAL A 172 2.80 -7.18 -12.79
C VAL A 172 3.26 -8.02 -13.98
N ARG A 173 2.52 -9.09 -14.32
CA ARG A 173 2.85 -9.94 -15.49
C ARG A 173 2.80 -9.15 -16.80
N THR A 174 1.76 -8.36 -17.02
CA THR A 174 1.66 -7.54 -18.24
C THR A 174 2.79 -6.51 -18.32
N ALA A 175 3.16 -5.87 -17.21
CA ALA A 175 4.30 -4.95 -17.17
C ALA A 175 5.65 -5.66 -17.44
N GLU A 176 5.85 -6.87 -16.90
CA GLU A 176 7.04 -7.67 -17.17
C GLU A 176 7.11 -8.13 -18.63
N GLU A 177 6.00 -8.58 -19.21
CA GLU A 177 5.91 -8.97 -20.62
C GLU A 177 6.20 -7.78 -21.54
N GLU A 178 5.67 -6.61 -21.23
CA GLU A 178 5.93 -5.40 -22.00
C GLU A 178 7.42 -4.98 -21.90
N LYS A 179 8.01 -5.03 -20.70
CA LYS A 179 9.45 -4.80 -20.49
C LYS A 179 10.29 -5.78 -21.29
N MET A 180 9.91 -7.06 -21.32
CA MET A 180 10.60 -8.09 -22.13
C MET A 180 10.46 -7.82 -23.62
N ARG A 181 9.28 -7.44 -24.11
CA ARG A 181 9.05 -7.09 -25.52
C ARG A 181 9.94 -5.91 -25.93
N ILE A 182 10.00 -4.86 -25.13
CA ILE A 182 10.86 -3.69 -25.38
C ILE A 182 12.33 -4.11 -25.44
N LYS A 183 12.77 -4.97 -24.50
CA LYS A 183 14.15 -5.48 -24.47
C LYS A 183 14.49 -6.36 -25.68
N HIS A 184 13.58 -7.24 -26.10
CA HIS A 184 13.75 -8.03 -27.31
C HIS A 184 13.78 -7.19 -28.58
N ALA A 185 12.86 -6.23 -28.71
CA ALA A 185 12.85 -5.30 -29.85
C ALA A 185 14.16 -4.46 -29.91
N LEU A 186 14.65 -4.02 -28.76
CA LEU A 186 15.93 -3.32 -28.67
C LEU A 186 17.07 -4.19 -29.18
N THR A 187 17.18 -5.43 -28.72
CA THR A 187 18.24 -6.36 -29.13
C THR A 187 18.18 -6.68 -30.62
N GLN A 188 16.98 -6.96 -31.14
CA GLN A 188 16.77 -7.29 -32.54
C GLN A 188 17.06 -6.11 -33.48
N ASN A 189 16.57 -4.92 -33.13
CA ASN A 189 16.82 -3.70 -33.92
C ASN A 189 18.31 -3.34 -33.91
N THR A 190 18.98 -3.51 -32.78
CA THR A 190 20.42 -3.32 -32.65
C THR A 190 21.22 -4.23 -33.56
N ALA A 191 20.92 -5.53 -33.52
CA ALA A 191 21.59 -6.49 -34.39
C ALA A 191 21.43 -6.11 -35.89
N HIS A 192 20.25 -5.63 -36.25
CA HIS A 192 19.95 -5.15 -37.60
C HIS A 192 20.74 -3.90 -37.98
N GLU A 193 20.75 -2.89 -37.08
CA GLU A 193 21.47 -1.62 -37.34
C GLU A 193 23.00 -1.77 -37.28
N LEU A 194 23.54 -2.81 -36.62
CA LEU A 194 24.98 -3.14 -36.66
C LEU A 194 25.35 -3.98 -37.90
N LYS A 195 24.46 -4.91 -38.35
CA LYS A 195 24.75 -5.75 -39.50
C LYS A 195 24.95 -4.98 -40.82
N THR A 196 24.16 -3.92 -41.01
CA THR A 196 24.21 -3.10 -42.24
C THR A 196 25.56 -2.40 -42.43
N PRO A 197 26.08 -1.57 -41.47
CA PRO A 197 27.38 -0.95 -41.61
C PRO A 197 28.54 -1.97 -41.71
N LEU A 198 28.46 -3.07 -40.98
CA LEU A 198 29.44 -4.15 -41.03
C LEU A 198 29.51 -4.78 -42.42
N ALA A 199 28.36 -5.07 -43.03
CA ALA A 199 28.31 -5.57 -44.41
C ALA A 199 28.89 -4.56 -45.43
N SER A 200 28.61 -3.26 -45.20
CA SER A 200 29.17 -2.20 -46.07
C SER A 200 30.70 -2.12 -45.95
N ILE A 201 31.22 -2.18 -44.71
CA ILE A 201 32.68 -2.19 -44.49
C ILE A 201 33.33 -3.38 -45.20
N ASN A 202 32.79 -4.59 -44.99
CA ASN A 202 33.30 -5.80 -45.63
C ASN A 202 33.27 -5.67 -47.16
N GLY A 203 32.17 -5.21 -47.74
CA GLY A 203 32.09 -5.01 -49.20
C GLY A 203 33.11 -4.00 -49.78
N TYR A 204 33.36 -2.92 -49.05
CA TYR A 204 34.41 -1.93 -49.46
C TYR A 204 35.82 -2.56 -49.32
N LEU A 205 36.09 -3.32 -48.26
CA LEU A 205 37.37 -3.98 -48.07
C LEU A 205 37.59 -5.09 -49.10
N GLU A 206 36.59 -5.89 -49.44
CA GLU A 206 36.61 -6.89 -50.50
C GLU A 206 36.91 -6.23 -51.85
N THR A 207 36.26 -5.11 -52.15
CA THR A 207 36.50 -4.35 -53.38
C THR A 207 37.94 -3.84 -53.45
N LEU A 208 38.46 -3.29 -52.35
CA LEU A 208 39.86 -2.81 -52.27
C LEU A 208 40.84 -3.97 -52.43
N ALA A 209 40.56 -5.17 -51.92
CA ALA A 209 41.41 -6.34 -52.02
C ALA A 209 41.39 -6.96 -53.43
N ALA A 210 40.20 -7.00 -54.07
CA ALA A 210 40.02 -7.60 -55.40
C ALA A 210 40.55 -6.74 -56.55
N HIS A 211 40.63 -5.42 -56.33
CA HIS A 211 41.04 -4.44 -57.38
C HIS A 211 42.28 -3.67 -56.98
N PRO A 212 43.49 -4.23 -57.13
CA PRO A 212 44.76 -3.57 -56.83
C PRO A 212 45.09 -2.42 -57.83
N ASP A 213 44.37 -2.34 -58.91
CA ASP A 213 44.47 -1.33 -59.98
C ASP A 213 43.68 -0.02 -59.72
N LEU A 214 42.88 0.05 -58.63
CA LEU A 214 42.17 1.24 -58.24
C LEU A 214 43.09 2.46 -58.06
N SER A 215 42.64 3.64 -58.55
CA SER A 215 43.33 4.92 -58.33
C SER A 215 43.47 5.22 -56.81
N LEU A 216 44.46 6.05 -56.48
CA LEU A 216 44.68 6.46 -55.10
C LEU A 216 43.43 7.17 -54.53
N GLU A 217 42.76 7.99 -55.35
CA GLU A 217 41.55 8.68 -54.99
C GLU A 217 40.40 7.73 -54.67
N GLN A 218 40.19 6.70 -55.51
CA GLN A 218 39.16 5.68 -55.26
C GLN A 218 39.45 4.88 -53.98
N ARG A 219 40.73 4.50 -53.73
CA ARG A 219 41.10 3.86 -52.48
C ARG A 219 40.84 4.70 -51.28
N GLN A 220 41.20 6.01 -51.32
CA GLN A 220 40.91 6.96 -50.26
C GLN A 220 39.39 7.10 -50.02
N GLN A 221 38.58 7.14 -51.08
CA GLN A 221 37.13 7.20 -50.98
C GLN A 221 36.53 5.98 -50.30
N PHE A 222 36.98 4.76 -50.65
CA PHE A 222 36.48 3.53 -50.00
C PHE A 222 36.94 3.45 -48.53
N LEU A 223 38.18 3.81 -48.21
CA LEU A 223 38.66 3.90 -46.84
C LEU A 223 37.88 4.92 -46.00
N GLY A 224 37.58 6.09 -46.59
CA GLY A 224 36.74 7.11 -45.96
C GLY A 224 35.35 6.60 -45.65
N LYS A 225 34.74 5.82 -46.57
CA LYS A 225 33.46 5.16 -46.33
C LYS A 225 33.52 4.11 -45.20
N CYS A 226 34.60 3.30 -45.17
CA CYS A 226 34.83 2.37 -44.05
C CYS A 226 34.93 3.07 -42.70
N MET A 227 35.71 4.13 -42.64
CA MET A 227 35.87 4.95 -41.43
C MET A 227 34.54 5.55 -40.96
N SER A 228 33.74 6.11 -41.88
CA SER A 228 32.41 6.64 -41.55
C SER A 228 31.48 5.58 -40.99
N GLN A 229 31.45 4.36 -41.57
CA GLN A 229 30.64 3.27 -41.04
C GLN A 229 31.13 2.78 -39.68
N ALA A 230 32.43 2.69 -39.43
CA ALA A 230 33.01 2.36 -38.15
C ALA A 230 32.65 3.38 -37.04
N GLN A 231 32.76 4.68 -37.36
CA GLN A 231 32.36 5.76 -36.45
C GLN A 231 30.85 5.69 -36.10
N ARG A 232 30.01 5.37 -37.09
CA ARG A 232 28.59 5.16 -36.87
C ARG A 232 28.31 3.99 -35.95
N MET A 233 29.02 2.84 -36.10
CA MET A 233 28.91 1.70 -35.20
C MET A 233 29.30 2.06 -33.77
N THR A 234 30.37 2.84 -33.60
CA THR A 234 30.81 3.31 -32.27
C THR A 234 29.75 4.20 -31.61
N ALA A 235 29.18 5.15 -32.36
CA ALA A 235 28.08 5.98 -31.86
C ALA A 235 26.86 5.17 -31.45
N LEU A 236 26.46 4.18 -32.28
CA LEU A 236 25.32 3.28 -31.93
C LEU A 236 25.56 2.47 -30.65
N LEU A 237 26.77 1.93 -30.47
CA LEU A 237 27.14 1.21 -29.25
C LEU A 237 27.16 2.11 -28.02
N SER A 238 27.64 3.33 -28.14
CA SER A 238 27.62 4.34 -27.08
C SER A 238 26.19 4.70 -26.66
N ASP A 239 25.32 5.00 -27.63
CA ASP A 239 23.91 5.31 -27.41
C ASP A 239 23.16 4.15 -26.71
N MET A 240 23.43 2.91 -27.16
CA MET A 240 22.88 1.72 -26.54
C MET A 240 23.35 1.53 -25.10
N SER A 241 24.64 1.72 -24.84
CA SER A 241 25.20 1.64 -23.49
C SER A 241 24.51 2.68 -22.58
N THR A 242 24.33 3.89 -23.09
CA THR A 242 23.62 4.97 -22.38
C THR A 242 22.16 4.60 -22.10
N LEU A 243 21.40 4.11 -23.10
CA LEU A 243 20.02 3.67 -22.91
C LEU A 243 19.91 2.51 -21.93
N THR A 244 20.79 1.51 -22.03
CA THR A 244 20.79 0.37 -21.11
C THR A 244 21.06 0.82 -19.68
N ARG A 245 21.97 1.77 -19.49
CA ARG A 245 22.24 2.38 -18.17
C ARG A 245 21.00 3.12 -17.65
N LEU A 246 20.35 3.93 -18.48
CA LEU A 246 19.14 4.67 -18.12
C LEU A 246 17.96 3.73 -17.78
N ASP A 247 17.78 2.64 -18.52
CA ASP A 247 16.73 1.64 -18.27
C ASP A 247 16.93 0.87 -16.95
N ASN A 248 18.18 0.70 -16.51
CA ASN A 248 18.53 0.03 -15.27
C ASN A 248 18.56 0.98 -14.05
N MET A 249 18.62 2.28 -14.25
CA MET A 249 18.48 3.28 -13.19
C MET A 249 16.99 3.33 -12.78
N GLN A 250 16.63 2.59 -11.72
CA GLN A 250 15.25 2.58 -11.22
C GLN A 250 14.85 3.95 -10.68
N THR A 251 13.90 4.57 -11.34
CA THR A 251 12.94 5.61 -10.92
C THR A 251 13.46 6.86 -10.17
N ALA A 252 14.70 6.97 -9.76
CA ALA A 252 15.27 8.20 -9.21
C ALA A 252 16.79 8.20 -9.34
N LEU A 253 17.34 9.34 -9.74
CA LEU A 253 18.78 9.57 -9.69
C LEU A 253 19.27 9.42 -8.25
N THR A 254 20.19 8.50 -8.03
CA THR A 254 20.76 8.21 -6.71
C THR A 254 21.69 9.32 -6.23
N GLU A 255 22.27 10.08 -7.17
CA GLU A 255 23.18 11.19 -6.89
C GLU A 255 22.77 12.43 -7.70
N LYS A 256 21.98 13.29 -7.08
CA LYS A 256 21.67 14.61 -7.63
C LYS A 256 22.70 15.62 -7.17
N GLN A 257 23.28 16.34 -8.10
CA GLN A 257 24.19 17.43 -7.84
C GLN A 257 23.51 18.78 -8.12
N ALA A 258 23.97 19.82 -7.46
CA ALA A 258 23.56 21.16 -7.83
C ALA A 258 24.22 21.54 -9.18
N VAL A 259 23.41 21.76 -10.19
CA VAL A 259 23.83 22.11 -11.55
C VAL A 259 23.17 23.40 -12.01
N ASP A 260 23.78 24.10 -12.95
CA ASP A 260 23.17 25.27 -13.58
C ASP A 260 22.83 24.93 -15.03
N MET A 261 21.52 24.96 -15.35
CA MET A 261 21.03 24.62 -16.70
C MET A 261 21.53 25.56 -17.78
N VAL A 262 21.84 26.82 -17.42
CA VAL A 262 22.41 27.81 -18.38
C VAL A 262 23.84 27.42 -18.72
N GLU A 263 24.65 27.02 -17.77
CA GLU A 263 26.01 26.56 -17.97
C GLU A 263 26.05 25.30 -18.84
N ILE A 264 25.14 24.30 -18.53
CA ILE A 264 25.02 23.09 -19.34
C ILE A 264 24.64 23.40 -20.79
N ALA A 265 23.64 24.26 -21.01
CA ALA A 265 23.23 24.68 -22.35
C ALA A 265 24.37 25.37 -23.09
N ARG A 266 25.11 26.27 -22.42
CA ARG A 266 26.25 26.99 -22.99
C ARG A 266 27.39 26.04 -23.38
N GLN A 267 27.73 25.10 -22.51
CA GLN A 267 28.75 24.09 -22.82
C GLN A 267 28.36 23.24 -24.03
N ALA A 268 27.10 22.77 -24.07
CA ALA A 268 26.59 21.98 -25.20
C ALA A 268 26.64 22.79 -26.53
N ILE A 269 26.36 24.11 -26.48
CA ILE A 269 26.46 25.00 -27.64
C ILE A 269 27.91 25.14 -28.08
N GLU A 270 28.85 25.38 -27.16
CA GLU A 270 30.27 25.55 -27.50
C GLU A 270 30.85 24.28 -28.14
N ASP A 271 30.45 23.08 -27.65
CA ASP A 271 30.93 21.81 -28.20
C ASP A 271 30.41 21.52 -29.63
N VAL A 272 29.29 22.12 -30.03
CA VAL A 272 28.78 22.02 -31.40
C VAL A 272 29.17 23.22 -32.28
N ARG A 273 29.87 24.23 -31.74
CA ARG A 273 30.26 25.44 -32.42
C ARG A 273 30.99 25.17 -33.77
N PRO A 274 31.97 24.24 -33.85
CA PRO A 274 32.65 23.98 -35.14
C PRO A 274 31.67 23.46 -36.21
N MET A 275 30.64 22.69 -35.82
CA MET A 275 29.62 22.20 -36.77
C MET A 275 28.68 23.33 -37.23
N LEU A 276 28.31 24.22 -36.29
CA LEU A 276 27.48 25.40 -36.59
C LEU A 276 28.19 26.32 -37.57
N ASP A 277 29.45 26.61 -37.32
CA ASP A 277 30.28 27.48 -38.18
C ASP A 277 30.49 26.87 -39.57
N GLN A 278 30.79 25.57 -39.65
CA GLN A 278 30.92 24.84 -40.91
C GLN A 278 29.64 24.91 -41.77
N LYS A 279 28.46 24.79 -41.10
CA LYS A 279 27.15 24.79 -41.78
C LYS A 279 26.53 26.20 -41.87
N GLN A 280 27.20 27.23 -41.35
CA GLN A 280 26.71 28.60 -41.28
C GLN A 280 25.36 28.76 -40.58
N ILE A 281 25.17 28.02 -39.47
CA ILE A 281 23.94 28.03 -38.67
C ILE A 281 24.12 29.04 -37.53
N ALA A 282 23.22 30.01 -37.43
CA ALA A 282 23.18 30.94 -36.32
C ALA A 282 22.54 30.30 -35.09
N ILE A 283 23.08 30.51 -33.90
CA ILE A 283 22.50 30.04 -32.65
C ILE A 283 22.27 31.19 -31.68
N ALA A 284 21.10 31.21 -31.03
CA ALA A 284 20.73 32.17 -30.00
C ALA A 284 20.41 31.43 -28.70
N LEU A 285 20.94 31.95 -27.59
CA LEU A 285 20.62 31.46 -26.23
C LEU A 285 19.87 32.57 -25.49
N ASP A 286 18.61 32.30 -25.17
CA ASP A 286 17.72 33.17 -24.41
C ASP A 286 17.27 32.49 -23.13
N MET A 287 18.04 32.65 -22.07
CA MET A 287 17.84 32.06 -20.75
C MET A 287 18.20 33.09 -19.66
N PRO A 288 17.65 32.96 -18.43
CA PRO A 288 18.09 33.77 -17.29
C PRO A 288 19.61 33.66 -17.07
N PRO A 289 20.25 34.61 -16.36
CA PRO A 289 21.69 34.55 -16.11
C PRO A 289 22.16 33.29 -15.38
N LYS A 290 21.28 32.71 -14.52
CA LYS A 290 21.49 31.43 -13.81
C LYS A 290 20.16 30.70 -13.65
N LEU A 291 20.23 29.40 -13.73
CA LEU A 291 19.06 28.53 -13.52
C LEU A 291 19.50 27.26 -12.78
N PRO A 292 19.71 27.36 -11.43
CA PRO A 292 20.20 26.25 -10.62
C PRO A 292 19.12 25.20 -10.39
N MET A 293 19.49 23.92 -10.48
CA MET A 293 18.60 22.79 -10.13
C MET A 293 19.39 21.60 -9.58
N GLN A 294 18.69 20.60 -9.09
CA GLN A 294 19.27 19.32 -8.70
C GLN A 294 19.14 18.31 -9.84
N GLY A 295 20.26 17.80 -10.33
CA GLY A 295 20.27 16.86 -11.45
C GLY A 295 21.62 16.19 -11.69
N ASP A 296 21.67 15.31 -12.69
CA ASP A 296 22.90 14.74 -13.21
C ASP A 296 23.39 15.60 -14.40
N TYR A 297 24.54 16.21 -14.24
CA TYR A 297 25.13 17.07 -15.25
C TYR A 297 25.25 16.36 -16.60
N ASN A 298 25.78 15.14 -16.63
CA ASN A 298 26.05 14.41 -17.86
C ASN A 298 24.76 14.04 -18.61
N LEU A 299 23.70 13.66 -17.88
CA LEU A 299 22.42 13.35 -18.50
C LEU A 299 21.76 14.62 -19.07
N LEU A 300 21.78 15.72 -18.33
CA LEU A 300 21.21 16.98 -18.79
C LEU A 300 22.01 17.59 -19.95
N TYR A 301 23.33 17.47 -19.91
CA TYR A 301 24.18 17.80 -21.05
C TYR A 301 23.83 16.97 -22.30
N THR A 302 23.63 15.64 -22.10
CA THR A 302 23.25 14.74 -23.18
C THR A 302 21.87 15.11 -23.78
N VAL A 303 20.93 15.65 -22.99
CA VAL A 303 19.66 16.19 -23.50
C VAL A 303 19.91 17.31 -24.52
N TYR A 304 20.63 18.35 -24.11
CA TYR A 304 20.92 19.47 -25.03
C TYR A 304 21.70 19.01 -26.25
N ARG A 305 22.72 18.19 -26.06
CA ARG A 305 23.57 17.70 -27.13
C ARG A 305 22.79 16.92 -28.19
N ASN A 306 21.96 15.98 -27.80
CA ASN A 306 21.15 15.19 -28.73
C ASN A 306 20.14 16.03 -29.53
N ILE A 307 19.53 17.04 -28.90
CA ILE A 307 18.59 17.92 -29.60
C ILE A 307 19.32 18.83 -30.58
N LEU A 308 20.44 19.42 -30.17
CA LEU A 308 21.24 20.25 -31.02
C LEU A 308 21.82 19.48 -32.20
N ASP A 309 22.39 18.31 -31.98
CA ASP A 309 22.90 17.44 -33.06
C ASP A 309 21.80 17.09 -34.07
N ASN A 310 20.57 16.80 -33.60
CA ASN A 310 19.43 16.55 -34.48
C ASN A 310 19.09 17.77 -35.34
N SER A 311 19.01 18.95 -34.75
CA SER A 311 18.74 20.19 -35.52
C SER A 311 19.85 20.48 -36.54
N ILE A 312 21.12 20.38 -36.15
CA ILE A 312 22.27 20.65 -37.02
C ILE A 312 22.35 19.65 -38.19
N LEU A 313 22.09 18.36 -37.91
CA LEU A 313 22.32 17.31 -38.91
C LEU A 313 21.14 17.12 -39.85
N TYR A 314 19.89 17.26 -39.38
CA TYR A 314 18.74 16.77 -40.11
C TYR A 314 17.74 17.86 -40.56
N SER A 315 17.69 19.03 -39.88
CA SER A 315 16.65 20.02 -40.17
C SER A 315 16.90 20.84 -41.43
N GLY A 316 18.17 21.00 -41.82
CA GLY A 316 18.56 21.97 -42.87
C GLY A 316 18.31 23.41 -42.44
N CYS A 317 18.36 23.70 -41.16
CA CYS A 317 18.10 25.01 -40.60
C CYS A 317 19.22 26.03 -40.88
N THR A 318 18.87 27.31 -40.78
CA THR A 318 19.79 28.42 -40.78
C THR A 318 19.94 29.05 -39.40
N LYS A 319 18.97 28.78 -38.51
CA LYS A 319 18.96 29.33 -37.15
C LYS A 319 18.44 28.31 -36.15
N ILE A 320 19.10 28.24 -34.99
CA ILE A 320 18.64 27.49 -33.82
C ILE A 320 18.45 28.48 -32.65
N SER A 321 17.35 28.35 -31.92
CA SER A 321 17.07 29.12 -30.71
C SER A 321 16.94 28.18 -29.53
N VAL A 322 17.71 28.43 -28.46
CA VAL A 322 17.66 27.73 -27.20
C VAL A 322 17.06 28.66 -26.15
N THR A 323 15.92 28.32 -25.60
CA THR A 323 15.22 29.14 -24.61
C THR A 323 14.99 28.38 -23.31
N GLY A 324 14.91 29.11 -22.20
CA GLY A 324 14.54 28.53 -20.89
C GLY A 324 14.06 29.60 -19.94
N ASN A 325 13.14 29.24 -19.04
CA ASN A 325 12.56 30.19 -18.09
C ASN A 325 12.71 29.71 -16.62
N THR A 326 12.31 30.56 -15.70
CA THR A 326 12.40 30.31 -14.27
C THR A 326 11.38 29.26 -13.78
N GLN A 327 10.45 28.84 -14.62
CA GLN A 327 9.52 27.72 -14.38
C GLN A 327 10.15 26.38 -14.80
N TYR A 328 11.43 26.37 -15.27
CA TYR A 328 12.14 25.19 -15.76
C TYR A 328 11.49 24.55 -16.98
N GLU A 329 10.91 25.38 -17.83
CA GLU A 329 10.45 25.04 -19.16
C GLU A 329 11.53 25.45 -20.16
N PHE A 330 11.90 24.53 -21.03
CA PHE A 330 12.98 24.73 -22.02
C PHE A 330 12.44 24.40 -23.41
N ALA A 331 12.96 25.09 -24.40
CA ALA A 331 12.69 24.78 -25.79
C ALA A 331 13.96 24.99 -26.66
N ILE A 332 14.15 24.04 -27.58
CA ILE A 332 15.15 24.15 -28.65
C ILE A 332 14.38 24.13 -29.96
N THR A 333 14.47 25.21 -30.72
CA THR A 333 13.70 25.46 -31.93
C THR A 333 14.64 25.65 -33.08
N ASP A 334 14.44 24.95 -34.19
CA ASP A 334 15.08 25.22 -35.47
C ASP A 334 14.08 25.80 -36.48
N ASP A 335 14.60 26.53 -37.49
CA ASP A 335 13.86 27.07 -38.62
C ASP A 335 13.98 26.21 -39.88
N GLY A 336 14.25 24.89 -39.69
CA GLY A 336 14.47 23.97 -40.79
C GLY A 336 13.21 23.58 -41.54
N THR A 337 13.30 22.53 -42.33
CA THR A 337 12.16 22.06 -43.16
C THR A 337 10.97 21.52 -42.35
N GLY A 338 11.17 21.25 -41.06
CA GLY A 338 10.19 20.55 -40.24
C GLY A 338 10.00 19.10 -40.67
N ILE A 339 8.92 18.51 -40.17
CA ILE A 339 8.51 17.11 -40.49
C ILE A 339 7.01 17.06 -40.71
N ASP A 340 6.51 15.97 -41.31
CA ASP A 340 5.06 15.71 -41.37
C ASP A 340 4.50 15.44 -39.95
N GLU A 341 3.35 16.03 -39.64
CA GLU A 341 2.69 15.97 -38.31
C GLU A 341 2.47 14.52 -37.80
N LYS A 342 2.24 13.58 -38.70
CA LYS A 342 2.09 12.15 -38.34
C LYS A 342 3.31 11.54 -37.65
N HIS A 343 4.51 12.16 -37.80
CA HIS A 343 5.75 11.68 -37.19
C HIS A 343 5.96 12.19 -35.76
N LEU A 344 5.30 13.30 -35.36
CA LEU A 344 5.49 13.92 -34.05
C LEU A 344 5.31 12.94 -32.86
N PRO A 345 4.26 12.10 -32.80
CA PRO A 345 4.06 11.17 -31.68
C PRO A 345 5.17 10.13 -31.54
N HIS A 346 5.86 9.82 -32.63
CA HIS A 346 6.83 8.73 -32.72
C HIS A 346 8.30 9.18 -32.56
N LEU A 347 8.58 10.49 -32.57
CA LEU A 347 9.95 11.01 -32.57
C LEU A 347 10.81 10.52 -31.40
N PHE A 348 10.21 10.25 -30.24
CA PHE A 348 10.91 9.78 -29.04
C PHE A 348 10.93 8.24 -28.93
N GLU A 349 10.45 7.53 -29.94
CA GLU A 349 10.54 6.07 -29.98
C GLU A 349 11.95 5.62 -30.38
N ARG A 350 12.39 4.50 -29.86
CA ARG A 350 13.73 3.95 -30.14
C ARG A 350 13.81 3.48 -31.60
N PHE A 351 14.90 3.84 -32.28
CA PHE A 351 15.16 3.53 -33.69
C PHE A 351 14.17 4.17 -34.68
N TYR A 352 13.31 5.08 -34.20
CA TYR A 352 12.39 5.78 -35.07
C TYR A 352 13.11 6.80 -35.93
N ARG A 353 12.72 6.88 -37.20
CA ARG A 353 13.31 7.80 -38.20
C ARG A 353 12.26 8.19 -39.22
N VAL A 354 12.15 9.46 -39.50
CA VAL A 354 11.19 10.00 -40.51
C VAL A 354 11.58 9.52 -41.92
N ASP A 355 12.87 9.52 -42.25
CA ASP A 355 13.40 9.05 -43.52
C ASP A 355 14.55 8.07 -43.27
N LYS A 356 14.33 6.78 -43.56
CA LYS A 356 15.32 5.72 -43.33
C LYS A 356 16.54 5.78 -44.28
N GLY A 357 16.39 6.38 -45.46
CA GLY A 357 17.48 6.49 -46.43
C GLY A 357 18.43 7.64 -46.11
N ARG A 358 17.91 8.86 -46.09
CA ARG A 358 18.70 10.10 -45.92
C ARG A 358 19.42 10.17 -44.58
N SER A 359 18.76 9.66 -43.52
CA SER A 359 19.35 9.67 -42.16
C SER A 359 20.40 8.57 -41.94
N ARG A 360 20.46 7.52 -42.82
CA ARG A 360 21.56 6.54 -42.80
C ARG A 360 22.86 7.13 -43.30
N ASP A 361 22.79 7.92 -44.36
CA ASP A 361 23.96 8.54 -44.94
C ASP A 361 24.59 9.63 -44.04
N MET A 362 23.75 10.23 -43.17
CA MET A 362 24.18 11.26 -42.20
C MET A 362 24.58 10.70 -40.81
N GLY A 363 24.63 9.36 -40.65
CA GLY A 363 25.17 8.71 -39.44
C GLY A 363 24.21 8.61 -38.25
N GLY A 364 22.92 8.95 -38.37
CA GLY A 364 21.98 8.92 -37.26
C GLY A 364 21.68 7.50 -36.73
N THR A 365 21.58 7.33 -35.41
CA THR A 365 21.30 6.08 -34.73
C THR A 365 19.80 5.86 -34.56
N GLY A 366 18.98 6.91 -34.52
CA GLY A 366 17.58 6.87 -34.13
C GLY A 366 17.34 6.62 -32.63
N LEU A 367 18.40 6.80 -31.82
CA LEU A 367 18.35 6.63 -30.38
C LEU A 367 18.44 7.94 -29.61
N GLY A 368 18.93 9.02 -30.21
CA GLY A 368 19.20 10.29 -29.52
C GLY A 368 17.99 10.88 -28.80
N LEU A 369 16.81 10.98 -29.46
CA LEU A 369 15.61 11.53 -28.84
C LEU A 369 15.00 10.55 -27.81
N ALA A 370 15.18 9.24 -27.95
CA ALA A 370 14.81 8.26 -26.93
C ALA A 370 15.69 8.41 -25.67
N ILE A 371 16.98 8.73 -25.84
CA ILE A 371 17.89 9.07 -24.73
C ILE A 371 17.41 10.35 -24.04
N VAL A 372 17.01 11.38 -24.79
CA VAL A 372 16.45 12.63 -24.24
C VAL A 372 15.24 12.32 -23.36
N LYS A 373 14.27 11.57 -23.87
CA LYS A 373 13.07 11.19 -23.11
C LYS A 373 13.39 10.45 -21.81
N ASN A 374 14.29 9.45 -21.87
CA ASN A 374 14.65 8.67 -20.70
C ASN A 374 15.44 9.50 -19.67
N ALA A 375 16.38 10.33 -20.11
CA ALA A 375 17.15 11.21 -19.25
C ALA A 375 16.24 12.22 -18.51
N LEU A 376 15.29 12.83 -19.23
CA LEU A 376 14.30 13.73 -18.63
C LEU A 376 13.37 12.99 -17.65
N SER A 377 12.90 11.79 -18.00
CA SER A 377 12.05 10.97 -17.12
C SER A 377 12.73 10.63 -15.80
N LEU A 378 14.04 10.37 -15.78
CA LEU A 378 14.83 10.16 -14.55
C LEU A 378 14.88 11.40 -13.66
N HIS A 379 14.79 12.59 -14.26
CA HIS A 379 14.67 13.85 -13.53
C HIS A 379 13.22 14.20 -13.15
N GLY A 380 12.24 13.32 -13.46
CA GLY A 380 10.81 13.57 -13.28
C GLY A 380 10.23 14.53 -14.31
N GLY A 381 10.99 14.81 -15.37
CA GLY A 381 10.62 15.71 -16.45
C GLY A 381 9.84 15.03 -17.59
N ILE A 382 9.31 15.84 -18.47
CA ILE A 382 8.58 15.43 -19.68
C ILE A 382 9.14 16.16 -20.90
N CYS A 383 8.95 15.61 -22.08
CA CYS A 383 9.28 16.26 -23.35
C CYS A 383 8.16 16.08 -24.39
N SER A 384 8.12 17.03 -25.33
CA SER A 384 7.22 17.03 -26.48
C SER A 384 7.90 17.63 -27.70
N ALA A 385 7.34 17.37 -28.87
CA ALA A 385 7.76 17.95 -30.12
C ALA A 385 6.57 18.65 -30.81
N GLU A 386 6.80 19.79 -31.40
CA GLU A 386 5.79 20.55 -32.13
C GLU A 386 6.39 21.21 -33.39
N LEU A 387 5.57 21.44 -34.38
CA LEU A 387 5.99 22.16 -35.59
C LEU A 387 6.11 23.64 -35.30
N THR A 388 7.22 24.25 -35.74
CA THR A 388 7.44 25.68 -35.65
C THR A 388 6.82 26.39 -36.87
N LYS A 389 6.15 27.52 -36.64
CA LYS A 389 5.63 28.34 -37.74
C LYS A 389 6.66 29.40 -38.18
N PRO A 390 6.86 29.65 -39.49
CA PRO A 390 6.17 29.04 -40.65
C PRO A 390 6.66 27.61 -40.98
N HIS A 391 7.84 27.22 -40.58
CA HIS A 391 8.43 25.88 -40.73
C HIS A 391 9.53 25.67 -39.70
N GLY A 392 9.88 24.39 -39.42
CA GLY A 392 10.88 24.00 -38.42
C GLY A 392 10.31 23.04 -37.41
N LEU A 393 11.12 22.69 -36.43
CA LEU A 393 10.76 21.80 -35.32
C LEU A 393 11.18 22.44 -33.98
N THR A 394 10.31 22.34 -33.01
CA THR A 394 10.58 22.71 -31.62
C THR A 394 10.50 21.48 -30.74
N ILE A 395 11.57 21.20 -30.01
CA ILE A 395 11.57 20.22 -28.91
C ILE A 395 11.43 20.99 -27.60
N ARG A 396 10.33 20.75 -26.88
CA ARG A 396 10.08 21.30 -25.54
C ARG A 396 10.35 20.29 -24.48
N PHE A 397 10.86 20.71 -23.33
CA PHE A 397 10.94 19.87 -22.16
C PHE A 397 10.78 20.68 -20.88
N PHE A 398 10.29 20.02 -19.87
CA PHE A 398 10.08 20.57 -18.53
C PHE A 398 10.72 19.64 -17.51
N ILE A 399 11.36 20.22 -16.49
CA ILE A 399 11.96 19.45 -15.39
C ILE A 399 11.42 20.03 -14.06
N PRO A 400 10.66 19.26 -13.27
CA PRO A 400 10.12 19.76 -12.01
C PRO A 400 11.25 20.06 -11.02
N GLN A 401 11.18 21.20 -10.33
CA GLN A 401 12.03 21.45 -9.18
C GLN A 401 11.59 20.54 -8.03
N ILE A 402 12.46 19.63 -7.65
CA ILE A 402 12.27 18.91 -6.39
C ILE A 402 12.72 19.86 -5.28
N ALA A 403 11.74 20.39 -4.52
CA ALA A 403 12.04 21.23 -3.35
C ALA A 403 13.02 20.46 -2.45
N VAL A 404 14.16 21.05 -2.22
CA VAL A 404 15.09 20.57 -1.19
C VAL A 404 14.38 20.75 0.14
N VAL A 405 13.82 19.68 0.67
CA VAL A 405 13.42 19.66 2.09
C VAL A 405 14.72 19.79 2.87
N LYS A 406 14.92 21.01 3.43
CA LYS A 406 16.03 21.33 4.32
C LYS A 406 15.93 20.52 5.61
#